data_44e1a9d629cc39d444976fddb3491a7a
#
_entry.id   44e1a9d629cc39d444976fddb3491a7a
#
_cell.length_a   1.000
_cell.length_b   1.000
_cell.length_c   1.000
_cell.angle_alpha   90.00
_cell.angle_beta   90.00
_cell.angle_gamma   90.00
#
_symmetry.space_group_name_H-M   'P 1'
#
loop_
_entity.id
_entity.type
_entity.pdbx_description
1 polymer ?
#
loop_
_entity_poly.entity_id
_entity_poly.type
_entity_poly.pdbx_seq_one_letter_code
_entity_poly.pdbx_strand_id
1 'polypeptide(L)'
;MQDLAAIWQEIEATAVSAGLDPTKFTDTHREIAAQIVAFLQTPPLEPAEIEPNGWRSWLRRGKNGPDQRPSPIPLPPAPIIICGEPGTGKTTFLNVLDVVLRRTFNLPDNIQPVMHKGLYDYLVTKRLLNGRSISLLSVKKWDDLLHFYTWSRETHGLVAADRTAFIREVLRPMRLIFADEVEMVGYSPTLPILAQHGLLVVGSSNQSRFAQLEERQVPPHTYTFTGVDLRAGTPADAVVASDHPAWTIFDQVRQQPLERHEQLVYQLQRQEGALFLRLAFKTAVYAPLLENDWATFLQTLLRQPDEPLIFLLDDFSLEILRTDYNAIIRFVSLFDLIEQQGIGVLVRNSTAPAELSREALSHMKVTIHTARGVPEAIKVKTAVGIDRCISRIGQAGYKAHLIISQTA
;
A
#
# COMPACT_ATOMS: atom_id res chain seq x y z
N MET A 1 -20.02 -16.37 16.14
CA MET A 1 -19.97 -15.02 15.52
C MET A 1 -18.92 -14.24 16.27
N GLN A 2 -17.92 -13.72 15.58
CA GLN A 2 -16.90 -12.88 16.20
C GLN A 2 -17.52 -11.52 16.52
N ASP A 3 -17.18 -10.97 17.68
CA ASP A 3 -17.72 -9.70 18.14
C ASP A 3 -17.07 -8.55 17.37
N LEU A 4 -17.88 -7.73 16.66
CA LEU A 4 -17.43 -6.57 15.92
C LEU A 4 -16.69 -5.56 16.81
N ALA A 5 -17.11 -5.42 18.08
CA ALA A 5 -16.46 -4.51 19.00
C ALA A 5 -15.03 -4.94 19.33
N ALA A 6 -14.79 -6.24 19.53
CA ALA A 6 -13.45 -6.77 19.74
C ALA A 6 -12.56 -6.61 18.51
N ILE A 7 -13.11 -6.86 17.30
CA ILE A 7 -12.40 -6.65 16.04
C ILE A 7 -12.03 -5.17 15.88
N TRP A 8 -12.95 -4.26 16.22
CA TRP A 8 -12.70 -2.83 16.11
C TRP A 8 -11.58 -2.36 17.04
N GLN A 9 -11.56 -2.84 18.30
CA GLN A 9 -10.47 -2.55 19.23
C GLN A 9 -9.11 -3.01 18.69
N GLU A 10 -9.08 -4.16 18.04
CA GLU A 10 -7.85 -4.66 17.42
C GLU A 10 -7.43 -3.84 16.18
N ILE A 11 -8.39 -3.33 15.39
CA ILE A 11 -8.13 -2.38 14.31
C ILE A 11 -7.51 -1.10 14.87
N GLU A 12 -8.05 -0.53 15.94
CA GLU A 12 -7.50 0.67 16.59
C GLU A 12 -6.08 0.45 17.12
N ALA A 13 -5.84 -0.67 17.80
CA ALA A 13 -4.51 -1.02 18.31
C ALA A 13 -3.48 -1.22 17.19
N THR A 14 -3.87 -1.92 16.12
CA THR A 14 -3.01 -2.14 14.94
C THR A 14 -2.77 -0.83 14.18
N ALA A 15 -3.74 0.06 14.13
CA ALA A 15 -3.63 1.37 13.50
C ALA A 15 -2.52 2.22 14.13
N VAL A 16 -2.43 2.24 15.46
CA VAL A 16 -1.34 2.93 16.17
C VAL A 16 0.02 2.41 15.71
N SER A 17 0.20 1.09 15.68
CA SER A 17 1.45 0.46 15.22
C SER A 17 1.75 0.75 13.75
N ALA A 18 0.72 0.96 12.92
CA ALA A 18 0.85 1.35 11.52
C ALA A 18 1.09 2.85 11.31
N GLY A 19 1.13 3.66 12.39
CA GLY A 19 1.31 5.12 12.33
C GLY A 19 0.05 5.86 11.89
N LEU A 20 -1.13 5.33 12.23
CA LEU A 20 -2.40 6.04 12.14
C LEU A 20 -2.82 6.54 13.52
N ASP A 21 -3.65 7.57 13.54
CA ASP A 21 -4.27 8.11 14.73
C ASP A 21 -5.72 7.62 14.84
N PRO A 22 -6.04 6.63 15.69
CA PRO A 22 -7.39 6.08 15.79
C PRO A 22 -8.43 7.10 16.27
N THR A 23 -8.01 8.20 16.94
CA THR A 23 -8.93 9.25 17.38
C THR A 23 -9.56 10.00 16.20
N LYS A 24 -8.95 9.91 15.02
CA LYS A 24 -9.46 10.48 13.77
C LYS A 24 -10.42 9.55 13.02
N PHE A 25 -10.62 8.32 13.50
CA PHE A 25 -11.57 7.40 12.89
C PHE A 25 -12.99 7.87 13.13
N THR A 26 -13.79 7.85 12.07
CA THR A 26 -15.19 8.25 12.08
C THR A 26 -16.11 7.02 12.02
N ASP A 27 -17.41 7.25 12.14
CA ASP A 27 -18.41 6.17 11.94
C ASP A 27 -18.30 5.52 10.57
N THR A 28 -17.84 6.26 9.54
CA THR A 28 -17.60 5.72 8.20
C THR A 28 -16.55 4.60 8.21
N HIS A 29 -15.47 4.74 8.99
CA HIS A 29 -14.45 3.70 9.11
C HIS A 29 -15.02 2.44 9.78
N ARG A 30 -15.86 2.62 10.82
CA ARG A 30 -16.54 1.53 11.51
C ARG A 30 -17.55 0.83 10.60
N GLU A 31 -18.28 1.59 9.80
CA GLU A 31 -19.25 1.05 8.85
C GLU A 31 -18.57 0.19 7.78
N ILE A 32 -17.45 0.65 7.22
CA ILE A 32 -16.64 -0.12 6.26
C ILE A 32 -16.20 -1.44 6.91
N ALA A 33 -15.61 -1.39 8.11
CA ALA A 33 -15.18 -2.59 8.82
C ALA A 33 -16.37 -3.53 9.10
N ALA A 34 -17.52 -2.99 9.52
CA ALA A 34 -18.71 -3.78 9.79
C ALA A 34 -19.24 -4.49 8.54
N GLN A 35 -19.26 -3.84 7.38
CA GLN A 35 -19.68 -4.46 6.12
C GLN A 35 -18.75 -5.59 5.71
N ILE A 36 -17.43 -5.40 5.84
CA ILE A 36 -16.44 -6.45 5.53
C ILE A 36 -16.61 -7.63 6.50
N VAL A 37 -16.76 -7.36 7.78
CA VAL A 37 -16.98 -8.40 8.81
C VAL A 37 -18.26 -9.18 8.53
N ALA A 38 -19.36 -8.51 8.21
CA ALA A 38 -20.63 -9.14 7.86
C ALA A 38 -20.48 -10.07 6.63
N PHE A 39 -19.76 -9.64 5.60
CA PHE A 39 -19.44 -10.47 4.45
C PHE A 39 -18.60 -11.70 4.85
N LEU A 40 -17.58 -11.54 5.67
CA LEU A 40 -16.71 -12.64 6.07
C LEU A 40 -17.40 -13.64 7.00
N GLN A 41 -18.43 -13.23 7.74
CA GLN A 41 -19.26 -14.10 8.57
C GLN A 41 -20.28 -14.92 7.74
N THR A 42 -20.56 -14.54 6.50
CA THR A 42 -21.40 -15.37 5.63
C THR A 42 -20.60 -16.57 5.11
N PRO A 43 -21.21 -17.74 4.93
CA PRO A 43 -20.53 -18.87 4.30
C PRO A 43 -20.02 -18.51 2.92
N PRO A 44 -18.87 -19.08 2.48
CA PRO A 44 -18.42 -18.94 1.10
C PRO A 44 -19.47 -19.50 0.15
N LEU A 45 -19.71 -18.84 -0.98
CA LEU A 45 -20.59 -19.35 -2.02
C LEU A 45 -20.03 -20.66 -2.58
N GLU A 46 -20.88 -21.68 -2.77
CA GLU A 46 -20.46 -22.94 -3.38
C GLU A 46 -20.04 -22.76 -4.85
N PRO A 47 -19.05 -23.52 -5.35
CA PRO A 47 -18.56 -23.39 -6.73
C PRO A 47 -19.63 -23.57 -7.81
N ALA A 48 -20.63 -24.41 -7.54
CA ALA A 48 -21.71 -24.68 -8.47
C ALA A 48 -22.70 -23.51 -8.65
N GLU A 49 -22.67 -22.53 -7.73
CA GLU A 49 -23.58 -21.38 -7.75
C GLU A 49 -23.04 -20.22 -8.61
N ILE A 50 -21.77 -20.29 -9.02
CA ILE A 50 -21.13 -19.25 -9.82
C ILE A 50 -20.78 -19.79 -11.20
N GLU A 51 -21.78 -19.99 -12.07
CA GLU A 51 -21.50 -20.23 -13.48
C GLU A 51 -21.09 -18.92 -14.18
N PRO A 52 -19.89 -18.86 -14.81
CA PRO A 52 -19.42 -17.66 -15.53
C PRO A 52 -20.34 -17.24 -16.70
N ASN A 53 -21.25 -18.11 -17.10
CA ASN A 53 -22.20 -17.92 -18.18
C ASN A 53 -23.64 -17.81 -17.71
N GLY A 54 -23.92 -17.60 -16.45
CA GLY A 54 -25.27 -17.58 -15.87
C GLY A 54 -26.27 -16.71 -16.64
N TRP A 55 -25.82 -15.55 -17.18
CA TRP A 55 -26.64 -14.69 -18.01
C TRP A 55 -26.99 -15.31 -19.39
N ARG A 56 -26.09 -16.10 -19.99
CA ARG A 56 -26.36 -16.80 -21.27
C ARG A 56 -27.24 -18.03 -21.07
N SER A 57 -27.14 -18.72 -19.96
CA SER A 57 -28.01 -19.83 -19.59
C SER A 57 -29.43 -19.33 -19.32
N TRP A 58 -29.58 -18.16 -18.73
CA TRP A 58 -30.88 -17.51 -18.50
C TRP A 58 -31.59 -17.18 -19.82
N LEU A 59 -30.87 -16.67 -20.83
CA LEU A 59 -31.42 -16.40 -22.16
C LEU A 59 -31.81 -17.66 -22.92
N ARG A 60 -31.19 -18.82 -22.65
CA ARG A 60 -31.54 -20.10 -23.29
C ARG A 60 -32.70 -20.82 -22.60
N ARG A 61 -32.96 -20.60 -21.31
CA ARG A 61 -34.00 -21.26 -20.53
C ARG A 61 -35.42 -20.73 -20.77
N GLY A 62 -35.60 -19.71 -21.57
CA GLY A 62 -36.92 -19.16 -21.91
C GLY A 62 -37.85 -20.08 -22.74
N LYS A 63 -37.48 -21.35 -23.01
CA LYS A 63 -38.24 -22.25 -23.87
C LYS A 63 -38.71 -23.56 -23.25
N ASN A 64 -38.39 -23.91 -22.00
CA ASN A 64 -38.82 -25.20 -21.43
C ASN A 64 -39.39 -25.02 -20.01
N GLY A 65 -40.73 -25.12 -19.94
CA GLY A 65 -41.55 -25.58 -18.83
C GLY A 65 -41.67 -24.73 -17.55
N PRO A 66 -42.90 -24.63 -17.01
CA PRO A 66 -43.14 -23.94 -15.76
C PRO A 66 -42.89 -24.92 -14.60
N ASP A 67 -41.97 -24.75 -13.71
CA ASP A 67 -42.06 -25.20 -12.32
C ASP A 67 -40.72 -25.45 -11.57
N GLN A 68 -39.61 -24.95 -12.07
CA GLN A 68 -38.46 -24.82 -11.17
C GLN A 68 -38.01 -23.35 -11.17
N ARG A 69 -38.52 -22.57 -10.21
CA ARG A 69 -37.91 -21.28 -9.91
C ARG A 69 -36.44 -21.57 -9.52
N PRO A 70 -35.44 -21.14 -10.33
CA PRO A 70 -34.07 -21.29 -9.91
C PRO A 70 -33.91 -20.53 -8.59
N SER A 71 -33.22 -21.14 -7.63
CA SER A 71 -32.76 -20.44 -6.45
C SER A 71 -32.12 -19.13 -6.91
N PRO A 72 -32.43 -18.00 -6.27
CA PRO A 72 -31.87 -16.74 -6.69
C PRO A 72 -30.34 -16.88 -6.68
N ILE A 73 -29.71 -16.70 -7.85
CA ILE A 73 -28.26 -16.68 -7.96
C ILE A 73 -27.79 -15.56 -7.03
N PRO A 74 -26.98 -15.84 -6.01
CA PRO A 74 -26.53 -14.79 -5.13
C PRO A 74 -25.81 -13.74 -5.95
N LEU A 75 -26.19 -12.48 -5.76
CA LEU A 75 -25.52 -11.37 -6.43
C LEU A 75 -24.05 -11.30 -5.99
N PRO A 76 -23.14 -10.99 -6.91
CA PRO A 76 -21.76 -10.77 -6.55
C PRO A 76 -21.65 -9.67 -5.47
N PRO A 77 -20.72 -9.78 -4.52
CA PRO A 77 -20.54 -8.75 -3.50
C PRO A 77 -20.18 -7.43 -4.18
N ALA A 78 -20.90 -6.36 -3.82
CA ALA A 78 -20.59 -5.04 -4.34
C ALA A 78 -19.20 -4.59 -3.82
N PRO A 79 -18.29 -4.11 -4.69
CA PRO A 79 -17.02 -3.57 -4.27
C PRO A 79 -17.21 -2.40 -3.30
N ILE A 80 -16.35 -2.28 -2.31
CA ILE A 80 -16.29 -1.14 -1.39
C ILE A 80 -15.14 -0.24 -1.85
N ILE A 81 -15.41 1.02 -2.16
CA ILE A 81 -14.37 1.96 -2.62
C ILE A 81 -14.26 3.14 -1.66
N ILE A 82 -13.09 3.32 -1.10
CA ILE A 82 -12.76 4.42 -0.20
C ILE A 82 -12.14 5.55 -1.01
N CYS A 83 -12.87 6.63 -1.17
CA CYS A 83 -12.44 7.82 -1.91
C CYS A 83 -11.88 8.88 -0.96
N GLY A 84 -11.00 9.74 -1.45
CA GLY A 84 -10.49 10.87 -0.69
C GLY A 84 -9.21 11.43 -1.29
N GLU A 85 -8.78 12.59 -0.80
CA GLU A 85 -7.56 13.24 -1.27
C GLU A 85 -6.31 12.36 -1.06
N PRO A 86 -5.27 12.52 -1.91
CA PRO A 86 -3.97 11.89 -1.66
C PRO A 86 -3.44 12.26 -0.27
N GLY A 87 -2.86 11.28 0.44
CA GLY A 87 -2.28 11.54 1.74
C GLY A 87 -3.23 11.37 2.94
N THR A 88 -4.49 11.06 2.73
CA THR A 88 -5.46 10.86 3.83
C THR A 88 -5.32 9.55 4.62
N GLY A 89 -4.33 8.72 4.31
CA GLY A 89 -4.10 7.46 5.03
C GLY A 89 -4.96 6.27 4.57
N LYS A 90 -5.69 6.38 3.45
CA LYS A 90 -6.56 5.30 2.91
C LYS A 90 -5.83 3.96 2.77
N THR A 91 -4.70 3.97 2.08
CA THR A 91 -3.88 2.77 1.84
C THR A 91 -3.39 2.15 3.15
N THR A 92 -2.97 2.98 4.12
CA THR A 92 -2.54 2.51 5.44
C THR A 92 -3.71 1.92 6.21
N PHE A 93 -4.90 2.53 6.13
CA PHE A 93 -6.11 1.97 6.73
C PHE A 93 -6.50 0.62 6.10
N LEU A 94 -6.40 0.48 4.77
CA LEU A 94 -6.62 -0.81 4.10
C LEU A 94 -5.62 -1.88 4.57
N ASN A 95 -4.35 -1.51 4.76
CA ASN A 95 -3.34 -2.42 5.32
C ASN A 95 -3.70 -2.89 6.73
N VAL A 96 -4.17 -1.99 7.58
CA VAL A 96 -4.62 -2.32 8.95
C VAL A 96 -5.80 -3.29 8.90
N LEU A 97 -6.80 -3.01 8.06
CA LEU A 97 -7.94 -3.90 7.87
C LEU A 97 -7.50 -5.29 7.39
N ASP A 98 -6.58 -5.34 6.41
CA ASP A 98 -6.07 -6.59 5.87
C ASP A 98 -5.42 -7.46 6.96
N VAL A 99 -4.49 -6.89 7.71
CA VAL A 99 -3.77 -7.60 8.78
C VAL A 99 -4.74 -8.14 9.85
N VAL A 100 -5.64 -7.29 10.35
CA VAL A 100 -6.57 -7.66 11.42
C VAL A 100 -7.57 -8.70 10.93
N LEU A 101 -8.20 -8.47 9.79
CA LEU A 101 -9.26 -9.35 9.29
C LEU A 101 -8.73 -10.73 8.87
N ARG A 102 -7.53 -10.79 8.26
CA ARG A 102 -6.92 -12.09 7.92
C ARG A 102 -6.64 -12.91 9.17
N ARG A 103 -6.05 -12.30 10.19
CA ARG A 103 -5.79 -12.98 11.44
C ARG A 103 -7.11 -13.42 12.14
N THR A 104 -8.07 -12.53 12.22
CA THR A 104 -9.34 -12.76 12.89
C THR A 104 -10.17 -13.86 12.25
N PHE A 105 -10.20 -13.92 10.92
CA PHE A 105 -10.99 -14.89 10.16
C PHE A 105 -10.16 -16.06 9.63
N ASN A 106 -8.89 -16.16 10.04
CA ASN A 106 -7.95 -17.18 9.55
C ASN A 106 -7.93 -17.28 8.01
N LEU A 107 -7.94 -16.11 7.34
CA LEU A 107 -7.89 -16.07 5.88
C LEU A 107 -6.45 -16.34 5.41
N PRO A 108 -6.28 -17.00 4.26
CA PRO A 108 -4.95 -17.17 3.69
C PRO A 108 -4.27 -15.83 3.45
N ASP A 109 -3.10 -15.64 4.01
CA ASP A 109 -2.25 -14.46 3.84
C ASP A 109 -1.15 -14.68 2.79
N ASN A 110 -0.95 -15.93 2.40
CA ASN A 110 0.10 -16.34 1.49
C ASN A 110 -0.42 -17.35 0.45
N ILE A 111 -0.25 -17.03 -0.83
CA ILE A 111 -0.57 -17.94 -1.94
C ILE A 111 0.57 -18.91 -2.30
N GLN A 112 1.70 -18.87 -1.62
CA GLN A 112 2.84 -19.76 -1.87
C GLN A 112 2.48 -21.25 -1.90
N PRO A 113 1.69 -21.80 -0.98
CA PRO A 113 1.45 -23.25 -0.95
C PRO A 113 0.65 -23.77 -2.15
N VAL A 114 -0.07 -22.90 -2.85
CA VAL A 114 -0.99 -23.24 -3.94
C VAL A 114 -0.42 -22.86 -5.30
N MET A 115 0.69 -22.12 -5.30
CA MET A 115 1.23 -21.52 -6.52
C MET A 115 2.29 -22.39 -7.18
N HIS A 116 2.18 -22.56 -8.51
CA HIS A 116 3.27 -23.16 -9.27
C HIS A 116 4.54 -22.32 -9.13
N LYS A 117 5.70 -22.98 -8.91
CA LYS A 117 6.99 -22.31 -8.67
C LYS A 117 7.29 -21.20 -9.68
N GLY A 118 7.05 -21.43 -10.97
CA GLY A 118 7.31 -20.43 -12.01
C GLY A 118 6.48 -19.15 -11.87
N LEU A 119 5.24 -19.25 -11.37
CA LEU A 119 4.44 -18.06 -11.06
C LEU A 119 4.98 -17.34 -9.83
N TYR A 120 5.34 -18.08 -8.79
CA TYR A 120 5.94 -17.50 -7.60
C TYR A 120 7.21 -16.73 -7.96
N ASP A 121 8.13 -17.35 -8.72
CA ASP A 121 9.36 -16.72 -9.17
C ASP A 121 9.10 -15.49 -10.04
N TYR A 122 8.07 -15.51 -10.89
CA TYR A 122 7.63 -14.35 -11.67
C TYR A 122 7.13 -13.22 -10.78
N LEU A 123 6.27 -13.51 -9.82
CA LEU A 123 5.71 -12.51 -8.90
C LEU A 123 6.79 -11.88 -8.03
N VAL A 124 7.75 -12.68 -7.56
CA VAL A 124 8.93 -12.18 -6.83
C VAL A 124 9.79 -11.31 -7.74
N THR A 125 10.12 -11.77 -8.96
CA THR A 125 10.93 -11.03 -9.93
C THR A 125 10.28 -9.71 -10.33
N LYS A 126 8.95 -9.70 -10.51
CA LYS A 126 8.19 -8.47 -10.80
C LYS A 126 7.85 -7.66 -9.56
N ARG A 127 8.34 -8.09 -8.37
CA ARG A 127 8.07 -7.45 -7.08
C ARG A 127 6.57 -7.27 -6.78
N LEU A 128 5.77 -8.17 -7.30
CA LEU A 128 4.34 -8.25 -6.99
C LEU A 128 4.13 -8.93 -5.63
N LEU A 129 5.09 -9.74 -5.20
CA LEU A 129 5.20 -10.33 -3.86
C LEU A 129 6.43 -9.75 -3.17
N ASN A 130 6.23 -8.85 -2.23
CA ASN A 130 7.30 -8.26 -1.42
C ASN A 130 7.54 -9.06 -0.13
N GLY A 131 7.47 -10.40 -0.17
CA GLY A 131 7.54 -11.24 1.02
C GLY A 131 6.35 -11.08 1.98
N ARG A 132 5.40 -10.20 1.65
CA ARG A 132 4.17 -9.94 2.41
C ARG A 132 2.97 -10.45 1.64
N SER A 133 1.81 -10.48 2.28
CA SER A 133 0.53 -10.84 1.65
C SER A 133 0.34 -10.11 0.32
N ILE A 134 -0.13 -10.83 -0.71
CA ILE A 134 -0.55 -10.22 -1.99
C ILE A 134 -1.89 -9.51 -1.89
N SER A 135 -2.46 -9.43 -0.71
CA SER A 135 -3.80 -8.95 -0.47
C SER A 135 -4.00 -7.49 -0.86
N LEU A 136 -2.99 -6.65 -0.70
CA LEU A 136 -3.05 -5.25 -1.08
C LEU A 136 -2.09 -4.96 -2.23
N LEU A 137 -2.60 -5.00 -3.45
CA LEU A 137 -1.88 -4.61 -4.66
C LEU A 137 -2.60 -3.43 -5.31
N SER A 138 -1.85 -2.59 -6.04
CA SER A 138 -2.51 -1.63 -6.93
C SER A 138 -3.32 -2.39 -7.98
N VAL A 139 -4.40 -1.78 -8.49
CA VAL A 139 -5.24 -2.41 -9.53
C VAL A 139 -4.40 -2.78 -10.75
N LYS A 140 -3.40 -1.98 -11.10
CA LYS A 140 -2.45 -2.33 -12.17
C LYS A 140 -1.70 -3.63 -11.89
N LYS A 141 -1.24 -3.85 -10.68
CA LYS A 141 -0.58 -5.11 -10.29
C LYS A 141 -1.53 -6.30 -10.31
N TRP A 142 -2.79 -6.09 -9.92
CA TRP A 142 -3.84 -7.10 -10.08
C TRP A 142 -4.10 -7.45 -11.54
N ASP A 143 -4.13 -6.45 -12.44
CA ASP A 143 -4.22 -6.67 -13.88
C ASP A 143 -3.04 -7.48 -14.42
N ASP A 144 -1.82 -7.07 -14.08
CA ASP A 144 -0.60 -7.76 -14.50
C ASP A 144 -0.63 -9.22 -14.02
N LEU A 145 -1.07 -9.48 -12.77
CA LEU A 145 -1.21 -10.81 -12.21
C LEU A 145 -2.22 -11.68 -12.99
N LEU A 146 -3.39 -11.12 -13.31
CA LEU A 146 -4.42 -11.83 -14.05
C LEU A 146 -4.04 -12.03 -15.53
N HIS A 147 -3.31 -11.11 -16.13
CA HIS A 147 -2.78 -11.25 -17.50
C HIS A 147 -1.67 -12.28 -17.58
N PHE A 148 -0.84 -12.42 -16.55
CA PHE A 148 0.23 -13.42 -16.51
C PHE A 148 -0.30 -14.83 -16.80
N TYR A 149 -1.44 -15.20 -16.24
CA TYR A 149 -2.03 -16.50 -16.45
C TYR A 149 -2.45 -16.77 -17.90
N THR A 150 -2.92 -15.75 -18.59
CA THR A 150 -3.25 -15.86 -20.02
C THR A 150 -1.97 -15.99 -20.85
N TRP A 151 -0.95 -15.20 -20.53
CA TRP A 151 0.32 -15.17 -21.26
C TRP A 151 1.19 -16.43 -21.03
N SER A 152 1.25 -16.96 -19.82
CA SER A 152 2.07 -18.13 -19.52
C SER A 152 1.55 -19.41 -20.18
N ARG A 153 0.25 -19.50 -20.44
CA ARG A 153 -0.36 -20.58 -21.20
C ARG A 153 0.14 -20.62 -22.65
N GLU A 154 0.25 -19.47 -23.28
CA GLU A 154 0.61 -19.36 -24.69
C GLU A 154 2.12 -19.52 -24.94
N THR A 155 2.97 -19.08 -24.01
CA THR A 155 4.41 -18.96 -24.23
C THR A 155 5.27 -20.05 -23.62
N HIS A 156 4.82 -20.74 -22.57
CA HIS A 156 5.67 -21.66 -21.83
C HIS A 156 5.20 -23.12 -21.76
N GLY A 157 4.10 -23.45 -22.47
CA GLY A 157 3.57 -24.84 -22.45
C GLY A 157 3.20 -25.33 -21.04
N LEU A 158 3.24 -24.44 -20.06
CA LEU A 158 2.77 -24.74 -18.71
C LEU A 158 1.29 -25.01 -18.81
N VAL A 159 0.83 -26.12 -18.25
CA VAL A 159 -0.59 -26.38 -18.00
C VAL A 159 -1.05 -25.35 -16.96
N ALA A 160 -1.08 -24.11 -17.38
CA ALA A 160 -1.67 -23.06 -16.59
C ALA A 160 -3.17 -23.31 -16.64
N ALA A 161 -3.75 -23.49 -15.48
CA ALA A 161 -5.16 -23.26 -15.30
C ALA A 161 -5.50 -21.94 -16.00
N ASP A 162 -6.64 -21.88 -16.65
CA ASP A 162 -7.09 -20.63 -17.25
C ASP A 162 -7.26 -19.59 -16.12
N ARG A 163 -7.36 -18.32 -16.47
CA ARG A 163 -7.57 -17.20 -15.52
C ARG A 163 -8.71 -17.50 -14.53
N THR A 164 -9.77 -18.14 -14.98
CA THR A 164 -10.94 -18.53 -14.18
C THR A 164 -10.55 -19.56 -13.11
N ALA A 165 -9.73 -20.55 -13.49
CA ALA A 165 -9.24 -21.56 -12.55
C ALA A 165 -8.31 -20.92 -11.50
N PHE A 166 -7.44 -19.99 -11.88
CA PHE A 166 -6.62 -19.25 -10.91
C PHE A 166 -7.47 -18.47 -9.90
N ILE A 167 -8.46 -17.72 -10.38
CA ILE A 167 -9.33 -16.97 -9.48
C ILE A 167 -10.07 -17.95 -8.56
N ARG A 168 -10.59 -19.07 -9.09
CA ARG A 168 -11.34 -20.06 -8.32
C ARG A 168 -10.48 -20.81 -7.30
N GLU A 169 -9.29 -21.23 -7.69
CA GLU A 169 -8.47 -22.15 -6.88
C GLU A 169 -7.53 -21.41 -5.93
N VAL A 170 -7.04 -20.24 -6.34
CA VAL A 170 -6.06 -19.49 -5.60
C VAL A 170 -6.64 -18.26 -4.89
N LEU A 171 -7.39 -17.42 -5.61
CA LEU A 171 -7.87 -16.16 -5.04
C LEU A 171 -9.16 -16.32 -4.24
N ARG A 172 -10.07 -17.20 -4.65
CA ARG A 172 -11.35 -17.39 -3.97
C ARG A 172 -11.23 -17.80 -2.49
N PRO A 173 -10.30 -18.67 -2.08
CA PRO A 173 -10.07 -18.96 -0.67
C PRO A 173 -9.72 -17.72 0.16
N MET A 174 -9.15 -16.69 -0.46
CA MET A 174 -8.84 -15.41 0.22
C MET A 174 -10.10 -14.63 0.58
N ARG A 175 -11.22 -14.83 -0.09
CA ARG A 175 -12.53 -14.17 0.07
C ARG A 175 -12.49 -12.65 -0.05
N LEU A 176 -11.43 -11.99 0.41
CA LEU A 176 -11.26 -10.56 0.50
C LEU A 176 -9.99 -10.14 -0.24
N ILE A 177 -10.11 -9.12 -1.06
CA ILE A 177 -9.01 -8.53 -1.83
C ILE A 177 -9.01 -7.02 -1.62
N PHE A 178 -7.84 -6.48 -1.34
CA PHE A 178 -7.62 -5.06 -1.29
C PHE A 178 -6.97 -4.56 -2.58
N ALA A 179 -7.46 -3.45 -3.11
CA ALA A 179 -6.97 -2.84 -4.34
C ALA A 179 -6.69 -1.36 -4.14
N ASP A 180 -5.43 -0.95 -4.27
CA ASP A 180 -5.05 0.45 -4.18
C ASP A 180 -5.10 1.14 -5.55
N GLU A 181 -5.29 2.46 -5.56
CA GLU A 181 -5.30 3.30 -6.77
C GLU A 181 -6.28 2.79 -7.84
N VAL A 182 -7.53 2.54 -7.45
CA VAL A 182 -8.56 1.99 -8.35
C VAL A 182 -8.78 2.85 -9.60
N GLU A 183 -8.50 4.15 -9.54
CA GLU A 183 -8.59 5.08 -10.66
C GLU A 183 -7.51 4.91 -11.73
N MET A 184 -6.38 4.28 -11.42
CA MET A 184 -5.22 4.20 -12.32
C MET A 184 -5.45 3.28 -13.53
N VAL A 185 -6.52 2.53 -13.53
CA VAL A 185 -6.80 1.54 -14.59
C VAL A 185 -8.10 1.89 -15.31
N GLY A 186 -7.96 2.67 -16.38
CA GLY A 186 -9.08 3.20 -17.15
C GLY A 186 -10.16 2.20 -17.55
N TYR A 187 -9.85 1.03 -18.10
CA TYR A 187 -10.83 0.05 -18.61
C TYR A 187 -10.61 -1.39 -18.13
N SER A 188 -9.90 -1.58 -17.01
CA SER A 188 -9.63 -2.93 -16.54
C SER A 188 -10.88 -3.67 -16.07
N PRO A 189 -11.14 -4.86 -16.62
CA PRO A 189 -12.22 -5.71 -16.14
C PRO A 189 -11.91 -6.42 -14.82
N THR A 190 -10.75 -6.18 -14.23
CA THR A 190 -10.23 -6.94 -13.07
C THR A 190 -11.18 -6.92 -11.89
N LEU A 191 -11.57 -5.73 -11.41
CA LEU A 191 -12.43 -5.63 -10.23
C LEU A 191 -13.81 -6.29 -10.43
N PRO A 192 -14.52 -6.04 -11.56
CA PRO A 192 -15.76 -6.75 -11.84
C PRO A 192 -15.60 -8.27 -11.93
N ILE A 193 -14.50 -8.76 -12.52
CA ILE A 193 -14.25 -10.18 -12.63
C ILE A 193 -14.04 -10.81 -11.24
N LEU A 194 -13.24 -10.21 -10.39
CA LEU A 194 -13.00 -10.70 -9.03
C LEU A 194 -14.33 -10.75 -8.24
N ALA A 195 -15.13 -9.69 -8.32
CA ALA A 195 -16.45 -9.65 -7.68
C ALA A 195 -17.38 -10.73 -8.20
N GLN A 196 -17.43 -10.96 -9.53
CA GLN A 196 -18.23 -12.02 -10.16
C GLN A 196 -17.84 -13.43 -9.70
N HIS A 197 -16.62 -13.61 -9.23
CA HIS A 197 -16.15 -14.86 -8.62
C HIS A 197 -16.38 -14.95 -7.11
N GLY A 198 -17.16 -14.04 -6.53
CA GLY A 198 -17.55 -14.07 -5.12
C GLY A 198 -16.49 -13.48 -4.17
N LEU A 199 -15.52 -12.75 -4.70
CA LEU A 199 -14.51 -12.04 -3.90
C LEU A 199 -15.03 -10.64 -3.54
N LEU A 200 -14.97 -10.28 -2.26
CA LEU A 200 -15.19 -8.89 -1.86
C LEU A 200 -13.93 -8.09 -2.19
N VAL A 201 -14.09 -7.08 -3.03
CA VAL A 201 -13.01 -6.15 -3.36
C VAL A 201 -13.20 -4.87 -2.55
N VAL A 202 -12.18 -4.48 -1.79
CA VAL A 202 -12.15 -3.21 -1.05
C VAL A 202 -11.01 -2.37 -1.63
N GLY A 203 -11.35 -1.21 -2.19
CA GLY A 203 -10.39 -0.39 -2.92
C GLY A 203 -10.19 1.01 -2.35
N SER A 204 -9.05 1.62 -2.64
CA SER A 204 -8.81 3.04 -2.43
C SER A 204 -8.78 3.81 -3.74
N SER A 205 -9.24 5.07 -3.72
CA SER A 205 -9.21 5.96 -4.89
C SER A 205 -9.01 7.41 -4.48
N ASN A 206 -8.38 8.16 -5.36
CA ASN A 206 -8.31 9.63 -5.26
C ASN A 206 -9.47 10.31 -6.04
N GLN A 207 -10.31 9.53 -6.71
CA GLN A 207 -11.48 9.99 -7.47
C GLN A 207 -12.76 9.43 -6.86
N SER A 208 -13.88 10.10 -7.07
CA SER A 208 -15.19 9.71 -6.55
C SER A 208 -16.12 9.12 -7.62
N ARG A 209 -15.69 9.00 -8.87
CA ARG A 209 -16.50 8.47 -9.97
C ARG A 209 -15.83 7.29 -10.65
N PHE A 210 -16.59 6.23 -10.82
CA PHE A 210 -16.15 4.94 -11.37
C PHE A 210 -17.11 4.47 -12.48
N ALA A 211 -17.24 5.28 -13.54
CA ALA A 211 -18.14 5.01 -14.67
C ALA A 211 -18.07 3.56 -15.18
N GLN A 212 -16.92 2.95 -15.10
CA GLN A 212 -16.70 1.57 -15.58
C GLN A 212 -17.34 0.49 -14.70
N LEU A 213 -17.38 0.68 -13.37
CA LEU A 213 -18.08 -0.24 -12.49
C LEU A 213 -19.59 -0.08 -12.66
N GLU A 214 -20.06 1.15 -12.90
CA GLU A 214 -21.46 1.45 -13.19
C GLU A 214 -21.91 0.83 -14.52
N GLU A 215 -21.12 0.96 -15.59
CA GLU A 215 -21.41 0.36 -16.91
C GLU A 215 -21.51 -1.18 -16.88
N ARG A 216 -20.80 -1.82 -15.94
CA ARG A 216 -20.79 -3.29 -15.81
C ARG A 216 -21.81 -3.84 -14.81
N GLN A 217 -22.74 -3.04 -14.34
CA GLN A 217 -23.80 -3.42 -13.40
C GLN A 217 -23.28 -3.98 -12.06
N VAL A 218 -22.10 -3.56 -11.62
CA VAL A 218 -21.54 -3.86 -10.30
C VAL A 218 -21.26 -2.53 -9.60
N PRO A 219 -22.30 -1.78 -9.21
CA PRO A 219 -22.11 -0.48 -8.57
C PRO A 219 -21.37 -0.66 -7.25
N PRO A 220 -20.28 0.11 -7.00
CA PRO A 220 -19.57 0.04 -5.76
C PRO A 220 -20.32 0.76 -4.63
N HIS A 221 -20.14 0.29 -3.39
CA HIS A 221 -20.40 1.09 -2.22
C HIS A 221 -19.24 2.09 -2.06
N THR A 222 -19.53 3.37 -2.23
CA THR A 222 -18.50 4.41 -2.21
C THR A 222 -18.54 5.17 -0.89
N TYR A 223 -17.43 5.21 -0.19
CA TYR A 223 -17.20 5.97 1.03
C TYR A 223 -16.20 7.09 0.78
N THR A 224 -16.43 8.27 1.31
CA THR A 224 -15.53 9.41 1.13
C THR A 224 -14.87 9.80 2.44
N PHE A 225 -13.54 9.75 2.47
CA PHE A 225 -12.75 10.31 3.55
C PHE A 225 -12.49 11.78 3.26
N THR A 226 -13.17 12.66 3.98
CA THR A 226 -13.06 14.11 3.79
C THR A 226 -12.21 14.75 4.86
N GLY A 227 -11.22 15.54 4.42
CA GLY A 227 -10.61 16.60 5.23
C GLY A 227 -9.65 16.18 6.35
N VAL A 228 -9.51 14.90 6.67
CA VAL A 228 -8.67 14.44 7.79
C VAL A 228 -7.60 13.49 7.28
N ASP A 229 -6.32 13.85 7.47
CA ASP A 229 -5.23 12.90 7.33
C ASP A 229 -5.24 11.95 8.54
N LEU A 230 -5.47 10.66 8.28
CA LEU A 230 -5.52 9.63 9.32
C LEU A 230 -4.16 9.33 9.92
N ARG A 231 -3.07 9.77 9.30
CA ARG A 231 -1.73 9.49 9.79
C ARG A 231 -1.48 10.19 11.11
N ALA A 232 -0.76 9.51 11.98
CA ALA A 232 -0.22 10.09 13.20
C ALA A 232 1.05 10.88 12.87
N GLY A 233 1.32 11.87 13.70
CA GLY A 233 2.54 12.67 13.60
C GLY A 233 2.43 13.87 12.66
N THR A 234 3.34 14.78 12.86
CA THR A 234 3.56 15.98 12.06
C THR A 234 5.01 15.99 11.56
N PRO A 235 5.36 16.77 10.53
CA PRO A 235 6.74 16.86 10.09
C PRO A 235 7.72 17.28 11.19
N ALA A 236 7.24 17.97 12.24
CA ALA A 236 8.04 18.32 13.41
C ALA A 236 8.48 17.10 14.22
N ASP A 237 7.69 16.00 14.22
CA ASP A 237 8.06 14.77 14.92
C ASP A 237 9.28 14.07 14.30
N ALA A 238 9.63 14.39 13.07
CA ALA A 238 10.88 13.92 12.47
C ALA A 238 12.11 14.70 12.96
N VAL A 239 11.94 15.86 13.60
CA VAL A 239 13.03 16.74 14.04
C VAL A 239 13.46 16.36 15.44
N VAL A 240 14.75 16.06 15.60
CA VAL A 240 15.34 15.71 16.92
C VAL A 240 15.96 16.93 17.54
N ALA A 241 15.44 17.36 18.68
CA ALA A 241 16.03 18.41 19.51
C ALA A 241 17.30 17.89 20.24
N SER A 242 18.20 18.78 20.61
CA SER A 242 19.49 18.43 21.22
C SER A 242 19.36 17.73 22.59
N ASP A 243 18.23 17.88 23.25
CA ASP A 243 17.91 17.26 24.55
C ASP A 243 17.12 15.93 24.40
N HIS A 244 16.76 15.55 23.17
CA HIS A 244 16.01 14.32 22.92
C HIS A 244 16.93 13.08 23.04
N PRO A 245 16.46 11.95 23.65
CA PRO A 245 17.25 10.71 23.77
C PRO A 245 17.84 10.20 22.46
N ALA A 246 17.11 10.34 21.34
CA ALA A 246 17.58 9.95 20.01
C ALA A 246 18.86 10.70 19.58
N TRP A 247 19.17 11.86 20.17
CA TRP A 247 20.41 12.58 19.87
C TRP A 247 21.64 11.74 20.22
N THR A 248 21.59 11.03 21.36
CA THR A 248 22.66 10.10 21.76
C THR A 248 22.83 8.97 20.75
N ILE A 249 21.73 8.46 20.19
CA ILE A 249 21.78 7.43 19.13
C ILE A 249 22.50 7.96 17.89
N PHE A 250 22.19 9.18 17.45
CA PHE A 250 22.92 9.81 16.34
C PHE A 250 24.44 9.86 16.59
N ASP A 251 24.85 10.24 17.80
CA ASP A 251 26.28 10.36 18.15
C ASP A 251 26.96 8.99 18.22
N GLN A 252 26.27 7.97 18.71
CA GLN A 252 26.78 6.60 18.72
C GLN A 252 26.96 6.07 17.30
N VAL A 253 25.94 6.22 16.42
CA VAL A 253 26.01 5.79 15.02
C VAL A 253 27.10 6.56 14.27
N ARG A 254 27.32 7.85 14.57
CA ARG A 254 28.37 8.68 13.99
C ARG A 254 29.77 8.16 14.27
N GLN A 255 29.98 7.42 15.37
CA GLN A 255 31.27 6.82 15.71
C GLN A 255 31.55 5.54 14.92
N GLN A 256 30.55 4.97 14.22
CA GLN A 256 30.72 3.79 13.41
C GLN A 256 31.52 4.09 12.13
N PRO A 257 32.22 3.10 11.56
CA PRO A 257 32.90 3.24 10.28
C PRO A 257 31.97 3.73 9.18
N LEU A 258 32.50 4.55 8.27
CA LEU A 258 31.80 4.92 7.05
C LEU A 258 31.79 3.74 6.08
N GLU A 259 30.60 3.38 5.63
CA GLU A 259 30.38 2.38 4.60
C GLU A 259 29.96 3.05 3.28
N ARG A 260 30.07 2.31 2.18
CA ARG A 260 29.69 2.78 0.86
C ARG A 260 28.91 1.73 0.09
N HIS A 261 27.86 2.20 -0.56
CA HIS A 261 27.14 1.45 -1.58
C HIS A 261 26.93 2.38 -2.77
N GLU A 262 27.61 2.12 -3.88
CA GLU A 262 27.70 3.03 -5.02
C GLU A 262 28.15 4.44 -4.60
N GLN A 263 27.28 5.45 -4.82
CA GLN A 263 27.54 6.84 -4.40
C GLN A 263 26.99 7.17 -2.99
N LEU A 264 26.28 6.23 -2.37
CA LEU A 264 25.76 6.41 -1.03
C LEU A 264 26.84 6.16 0.00
N VAL A 265 27.04 7.13 0.88
CA VAL A 265 27.95 7.04 2.04
C VAL A 265 27.10 7.06 3.29
N TYR A 266 27.24 6.06 4.16
CA TYR A 266 26.39 5.87 5.32
C TYR A 266 27.16 5.28 6.51
N GLN A 267 26.54 5.30 7.66
CA GLN A 267 26.96 4.61 8.88
C GLN A 267 25.81 3.78 9.40
N LEU A 268 26.11 2.66 10.03
CA LEU A 268 25.18 1.63 10.43
C LEU A 268 25.42 1.23 11.87
N GLN A 269 24.34 1.08 12.65
CA GLN A 269 24.40 0.48 13.97
C GLN A 269 23.14 -0.34 14.24
N ARG A 270 23.30 -1.53 14.82
CA ARG A 270 22.20 -2.27 15.42
C ARG A 270 22.20 -2.09 16.91
N GLN A 271 21.08 -1.70 17.44
CA GLN A 271 20.90 -1.50 18.87
C GLN A 271 19.47 -1.87 19.24
N GLU A 272 19.30 -2.66 20.31
CA GLU A 272 17.99 -2.94 20.93
C GLU A 272 16.93 -3.49 19.95
N GLY A 273 17.35 -4.31 18.97
CA GLY A 273 16.45 -4.94 18.01
C GLY A 273 16.04 -4.06 16.83
N ALA A 274 16.63 -2.86 16.69
CA ALA A 274 16.44 -1.99 15.54
C ALA A 274 17.74 -1.72 14.79
N LEU A 275 17.63 -1.45 13.50
CA LEU A 275 18.73 -1.01 12.64
C LEU A 275 18.65 0.51 12.45
N PHE A 276 19.74 1.19 12.77
CA PHE A 276 19.88 2.64 12.56
C PHE A 276 20.83 2.89 11.39
N LEU A 277 20.32 3.56 10.36
CA LEU A 277 21.06 3.94 9.16
C LEU A 277 21.24 5.46 9.12
N ARG A 278 22.47 5.94 9.36
CA ARG A 278 22.77 7.37 9.32
C ARG A 278 23.36 7.76 7.97
N LEU A 279 22.86 8.85 7.39
CA LEU A 279 23.37 9.47 6.17
C LEU A 279 23.03 10.95 6.10
N ALA A 280 23.82 11.72 5.33
CA ALA A 280 23.47 13.10 5.04
C ALA A 280 22.30 13.16 4.05
N PHE A 281 21.34 14.05 4.29
CA PHE A 281 20.19 14.25 3.40
C PHE A 281 20.62 14.50 1.94
N LYS A 282 21.63 15.35 1.75
CA LYS A 282 22.19 15.62 0.44
C LYS A 282 22.67 14.34 -0.26
N THR A 283 23.33 13.44 0.45
CA THR A 283 23.77 12.16 -0.10
C THR A 283 22.59 11.29 -0.51
N ALA A 284 21.54 11.25 0.32
CA ALA A 284 20.32 10.47 0.02
C ALA A 284 19.61 10.92 -1.27
N VAL A 285 19.49 12.25 -1.49
CA VAL A 285 18.76 12.77 -2.64
C VAL A 285 19.62 12.96 -3.90
N TYR A 286 20.95 12.95 -3.79
CA TYR A 286 21.85 13.01 -4.94
C TYR A 286 22.40 11.65 -5.36
N ALA A 287 22.34 10.63 -4.51
CA ALA A 287 22.65 9.27 -4.94
C ALA A 287 21.73 8.87 -6.11
N PRO A 288 22.23 8.20 -7.16
CA PRO A 288 21.44 7.81 -8.32
C PRO A 288 20.56 6.60 -8.03
N LEU A 289 19.93 6.55 -6.85
CA LEU A 289 19.09 5.48 -6.39
C LEU A 289 17.62 5.87 -6.53
N LEU A 290 16.86 5.05 -7.22
CA LEU A 290 15.41 5.10 -7.26
C LEU A 290 14.82 4.08 -6.28
N GLU A 291 13.50 4.05 -6.14
CA GLU A 291 12.76 3.19 -5.21
C GLU A 291 13.25 1.74 -5.21
N ASN A 292 13.51 1.19 -6.40
CA ASN A 292 13.97 -0.19 -6.57
C ASN A 292 15.40 -0.43 -6.09
N ASP A 293 16.28 0.55 -6.32
CA ASP A 293 17.69 0.45 -5.94
C ASP A 293 17.79 0.56 -4.42
N TRP A 294 17.02 1.49 -3.82
CA TRP A 294 16.87 1.60 -2.38
C TRP A 294 16.34 0.30 -1.75
N ALA A 295 15.29 -0.27 -2.31
CA ALA A 295 14.71 -1.52 -1.79
C ALA A 295 15.74 -2.66 -1.83
N THR A 296 16.51 -2.78 -2.92
CA THR A 296 17.59 -3.78 -3.05
C THR A 296 18.69 -3.53 -2.04
N PHE A 297 19.15 -2.28 -1.91
CA PHE A 297 20.16 -1.91 -0.94
C PHE A 297 19.73 -2.24 0.49
N LEU A 298 18.52 -1.85 0.89
CA LEU A 298 18.03 -2.11 2.25
C LEU A 298 17.89 -3.61 2.54
N GLN A 299 17.52 -4.42 1.56
CA GLN A 299 17.49 -5.89 1.72
C GLN A 299 18.86 -6.47 2.03
N THR A 300 19.95 -5.85 1.57
CA THR A 300 21.32 -6.30 1.92
C THR A 300 21.70 -5.97 3.35
N LEU A 301 21.04 -4.98 3.96
CA LEU A 301 21.35 -4.52 5.32
C LEU A 301 20.51 -5.24 6.39
N LEU A 302 19.28 -5.58 6.08
CA LEU A 302 18.36 -6.21 7.01
C LEU A 302 18.71 -7.69 7.21
N ARG A 303 18.71 -8.15 8.47
CA ARG A 303 18.86 -9.57 8.82
C ARG A 303 17.57 -10.34 8.67
N GLN A 304 16.45 -9.66 8.92
CA GLN A 304 15.09 -10.19 8.79
C GLN A 304 14.25 -9.18 8.02
N PRO A 305 13.23 -9.62 7.26
CA PRO A 305 12.40 -8.72 6.45
C PRO A 305 11.62 -7.68 7.26
N ASP A 306 11.34 -7.97 8.53
CA ASP A 306 10.58 -7.17 9.47
C ASP A 306 11.45 -6.48 10.54
N GLU A 307 12.79 -6.53 10.40
CA GLU A 307 13.71 -5.81 11.29
C GLU A 307 13.37 -4.31 11.27
N PRO A 308 13.05 -3.68 12.42
CA PRO A 308 12.75 -2.26 12.47
C PRO A 308 13.94 -1.44 11.99
N LEU A 309 13.67 -0.48 11.10
CA LEU A 309 14.70 0.39 10.50
C LEU A 309 14.36 1.85 10.74
N ILE A 310 15.36 2.61 11.18
CA ILE A 310 15.28 4.05 11.35
C ILE A 310 16.37 4.73 10.52
N PHE A 311 15.96 5.66 9.66
CA PHE A 311 16.90 6.57 8.98
C PHE A 311 17.20 7.75 9.88
N LEU A 312 18.48 7.98 10.11
CA LEU A 312 19.01 9.13 10.81
C LEU A 312 19.58 10.10 9.77
N LEU A 313 18.82 11.12 9.42
CA LEU A 313 19.21 12.10 8.40
C LEU A 313 19.87 13.32 9.03
N ASP A 314 21.07 13.68 8.56
CA ASP A 314 21.69 14.95 8.88
C ASP A 314 21.38 16.01 7.81
N ASP A 315 21.20 17.25 8.24
CA ASP A 315 21.16 18.45 7.38
C ASP A 315 20.10 18.41 6.28
N PHE A 316 18.85 18.05 6.64
CA PHE A 316 17.71 18.13 5.73
C PHE A 316 17.55 19.57 5.18
N SER A 317 17.47 19.72 3.87
CA SER A 317 17.44 21.04 3.22
C SER A 317 16.29 21.18 2.24
N LEU A 318 15.40 22.14 2.49
CA LEU A 318 14.35 22.53 1.54
C LEU A 318 14.90 23.30 0.33
N GLU A 319 16.05 23.96 0.45
CA GLU A 319 16.65 24.69 -0.66
C GLU A 319 17.03 23.76 -1.81
N ILE A 320 17.61 22.60 -1.51
CA ILE A 320 17.91 21.56 -2.50
C ILE A 320 16.65 21.13 -3.22
N LEU A 321 15.55 20.95 -2.48
CA LEU A 321 14.26 20.52 -3.05
C LEU A 321 13.54 21.62 -3.82
N ARG A 322 13.89 22.90 -3.64
CA ARG A 322 13.31 24.02 -4.40
C ARG A 322 13.99 24.24 -5.73
N THR A 323 15.26 23.86 -5.86
CA THR A 323 16.12 24.23 -6.98
C THR A 323 16.48 23.07 -7.91
N ASP A 324 16.45 21.83 -7.41
CA ASP A 324 16.92 20.65 -8.15
C ASP A 324 15.78 19.62 -8.35
N TYR A 325 15.30 19.51 -9.60
CA TYR A 325 14.23 18.58 -9.94
C TYR A 325 14.63 17.11 -9.79
N ASN A 326 15.90 16.75 -9.97
CA ASN A 326 16.36 15.37 -9.74
C ASN A 326 16.33 15.03 -8.25
N ALA A 327 16.72 15.98 -7.40
CA ALA A 327 16.60 15.81 -5.96
C ALA A 327 15.14 15.65 -5.52
N ILE A 328 14.20 16.41 -6.12
CA ILE A 328 12.76 16.25 -5.84
C ILE A 328 12.29 14.84 -6.23
N ILE A 329 12.61 14.36 -7.44
CA ILE A 329 12.19 13.02 -7.90
C ILE A 329 12.69 11.94 -6.94
N ARG A 330 13.95 12.01 -6.56
CA ARG A 330 14.56 11.03 -5.65
C ARG A 330 14.03 11.14 -4.23
N PHE A 331 13.77 12.36 -3.76
CA PHE A 331 13.13 12.61 -2.48
C PHE A 331 11.74 11.97 -2.40
N VAL A 332 10.90 12.19 -3.41
CA VAL A 332 9.58 11.56 -3.49
C VAL A 332 9.71 10.04 -3.51
N SER A 333 10.60 9.49 -4.34
CA SER A 333 10.84 8.04 -4.43
C SER A 333 11.33 7.45 -3.11
N LEU A 334 12.20 8.16 -2.39
CA LEU A 334 12.70 7.73 -1.08
C LEU A 334 11.57 7.70 -0.04
N PHE A 335 10.72 8.72 0.02
CA PHE A 335 9.61 8.76 0.97
C PHE A 335 8.45 7.84 0.58
N ASP A 336 8.27 7.51 -0.70
CA ASP A 336 7.39 6.43 -1.14
C ASP A 336 7.86 5.08 -0.58
N LEU A 337 9.15 4.79 -0.66
CA LEU A 337 9.75 3.59 -0.09
C LEU A 337 9.65 3.55 1.44
N ILE A 338 10.00 4.66 2.12
CA ILE A 338 9.93 4.78 3.58
C ILE A 338 8.53 4.43 4.07
N GLU A 339 7.49 4.94 3.42
CA GLU A 339 6.11 4.60 3.75
C GLU A 339 5.82 3.11 3.51
N GLN A 340 6.18 2.58 2.34
CA GLN A 340 5.92 1.19 1.95
C GLN A 340 6.60 0.18 2.87
N GLN A 341 7.82 0.48 3.31
CA GLN A 341 8.62 -0.39 4.16
C GLN A 341 8.40 -0.14 5.66
N GLY A 342 7.61 0.87 6.01
CA GLY A 342 7.37 1.22 7.41
C GLY A 342 8.60 1.76 8.15
N ILE A 343 9.52 2.41 7.45
CA ILE A 343 10.77 2.93 8.00
C ILE A 343 10.50 4.18 8.83
N GLY A 344 11.13 4.28 10.02
CA GLY A 344 11.16 5.50 10.81
C GLY A 344 12.18 6.50 10.25
N VAL A 345 11.93 7.80 10.44
CA VAL A 345 12.90 8.86 10.04
C VAL A 345 13.07 9.87 11.15
N LEU A 346 14.31 10.13 11.51
CA LEU A 346 14.67 11.24 12.38
C LEU A 346 15.68 12.16 11.68
N VAL A 347 15.53 13.45 11.88
CA VAL A 347 16.36 14.49 11.25
C VAL A 347 17.07 15.29 12.34
N ARG A 348 18.36 15.44 12.19
CA ARG A 348 19.22 16.25 13.06
C ARG A 348 19.79 17.47 12.32
N ASN A 349 20.12 18.50 13.08
CA ASN A 349 20.72 19.75 12.59
C ASN A 349 19.86 20.54 11.58
N SER A 350 18.55 20.30 11.55
CA SER A 350 17.65 21.05 10.67
C SER A 350 16.22 21.06 11.20
N THR A 351 15.59 22.21 11.17
CA THR A 351 14.14 22.39 11.40
C THR A 351 13.34 22.31 10.10
N ALA A 352 14.00 22.17 8.95
CA ALA A 352 13.38 22.21 7.64
C ALA A 352 12.22 21.21 7.44
N PRO A 353 12.20 20.01 8.03
CA PRO A 353 11.00 19.17 7.99
C PRO A 353 9.78 19.85 8.60
N ALA A 354 9.92 20.53 9.73
CA ALA A 354 8.83 21.26 10.38
C ALA A 354 8.36 22.48 9.56
N GLU A 355 9.20 23.00 8.68
CA GLU A 355 8.92 24.14 7.80
C GLU A 355 8.21 23.70 6.49
N LEU A 356 8.03 22.38 6.27
CA LEU A 356 7.26 21.89 5.12
C LEU A 356 5.83 22.40 5.17
N SER A 357 5.47 23.21 4.20
CA SER A 357 4.18 23.83 4.07
C SER A 357 3.63 23.65 2.65
N ARG A 358 2.35 24.00 2.46
CA ARG A 358 1.75 24.02 1.11
C ARG A 358 2.51 24.93 0.14
N GLU A 359 3.06 26.03 0.63
CA GLU A 359 3.86 26.96 -0.16
C GLU A 359 5.17 26.31 -0.62
N ALA A 360 5.90 25.66 0.29
CA ALA A 360 7.11 24.90 -0.05
C ALA A 360 6.83 23.82 -1.10
N LEU A 361 5.71 23.09 -0.97
CA LEU A 361 5.30 22.08 -1.95
C LEU A 361 4.93 22.71 -3.30
N SER A 362 4.30 23.88 -3.32
CA SER A 362 4.01 24.60 -4.56
C SER A 362 5.29 24.97 -5.31
N HIS A 363 6.34 25.41 -4.64
CA HIS A 363 7.63 25.68 -5.26
C HIS A 363 8.26 24.41 -5.86
N MET A 364 8.22 23.28 -5.15
CA MET A 364 8.70 22.01 -5.68
C MET A 364 7.92 21.58 -6.94
N LYS A 365 6.60 21.75 -6.96
CA LYS A 365 5.76 21.46 -8.15
C LYS A 365 6.12 22.34 -9.33
N VAL A 366 6.34 23.64 -9.13
CA VAL A 366 6.79 24.55 -10.18
C VAL A 366 8.12 24.10 -10.73
N THR A 367 9.08 23.74 -9.87
CA THR A 367 10.40 23.22 -10.30
C THR A 367 10.27 21.97 -11.17
N ILE A 368 9.41 21.02 -10.79
CA ILE A 368 9.15 19.80 -11.58
C ILE A 368 8.49 20.13 -12.91
N HIS A 369 7.44 20.95 -12.92
CA HIS A 369 6.71 21.27 -14.15
C HIS A 369 7.58 22.04 -15.16
N THR A 370 8.46 22.88 -14.70
CA THR A 370 9.36 23.67 -15.54
C THR A 370 10.63 22.91 -15.97
N ALA A 371 10.91 21.74 -15.38
CA ALA A 371 12.07 20.94 -15.69
C ALA A 371 12.08 20.50 -17.18
N ARG A 372 13.19 20.76 -17.86
CA ARG A 372 13.40 20.35 -19.26
C ARG A 372 13.92 18.91 -19.31
N GLY A 373 13.49 18.16 -20.34
CA GLY A 373 13.98 16.78 -20.56
C GLY A 373 13.35 15.72 -19.64
N VAL A 374 12.47 16.10 -18.70
CA VAL A 374 11.73 15.15 -17.87
C VAL A 374 10.44 14.75 -18.59
N PRO A 375 10.17 13.44 -18.79
CA PRO A 375 8.92 12.96 -19.38
C PRO A 375 7.69 13.42 -18.57
N GLU A 376 6.63 13.79 -19.26
CA GLU A 376 5.43 14.35 -18.62
C GLU A 376 4.81 13.38 -17.59
N ALA A 377 4.81 12.07 -17.88
CA ALA A 377 4.33 11.06 -16.94
C ALA A 377 5.11 11.06 -15.62
N ILE A 378 6.42 11.32 -15.66
CA ILE A 378 7.25 11.43 -14.44
C ILE A 378 6.91 12.71 -13.69
N LYS A 379 6.72 13.84 -14.40
CA LYS A 379 6.31 15.11 -13.76
C LYS A 379 5.00 14.97 -13.02
N VAL A 380 3.99 14.39 -13.65
CA VAL A 380 2.68 14.17 -13.05
C VAL A 380 2.79 13.26 -11.83
N LYS A 381 3.47 12.11 -11.95
CA LYS A 381 3.68 11.18 -10.83
C LYS A 381 4.38 11.87 -9.65
N THR A 382 5.45 12.62 -9.93
CA THR A 382 6.23 13.32 -8.92
C THR A 382 5.41 14.42 -8.25
N ALA A 383 4.63 15.20 -9.00
CA ALA A 383 3.77 16.26 -8.44
C ALA A 383 2.74 15.69 -7.46
N VAL A 384 2.13 14.56 -7.78
CA VAL A 384 1.22 13.83 -6.87
C VAL A 384 1.98 13.32 -5.64
N GLY A 385 3.20 12.80 -5.80
CA GLY A 385 4.05 12.35 -4.70
C GLY A 385 4.44 13.49 -3.74
N ILE A 386 4.70 14.69 -4.27
CA ILE A 386 5.02 15.89 -3.46
C ILE A 386 3.90 16.19 -2.47
N ASP A 387 2.63 16.11 -2.86
CA ASP A 387 1.49 16.37 -1.97
C ASP A 387 1.44 15.44 -0.76
N ARG A 388 2.01 14.25 -0.89
CA ARG A 388 2.03 13.23 0.16
C ARG A 388 3.22 13.41 1.13
N CYS A 389 4.24 14.21 0.76
CA CYS A 389 5.49 14.27 1.52
C CYS A 389 5.30 14.78 2.95
N ILE A 390 4.39 15.76 3.19
CA ILE A 390 4.14 16.30 4.53
C ILE A 390 3.70 15.19 5.48
N SER A 391 2.66 14.47 5.11
CA SER A 391 2.11 13.41 5.97
C SER A 391 3.07 12.21 6.11
N ARG A 392 3.82 11.88 5.06
CA ARG A 392 4.82 10.79 5.11
C ARG A 392 5.98 11.08 6.03
N ILE A 393 6.51 12.30 6.00
CA ILE A 393 7.58 12.70 6.91
C ILE A 393 7.07 12.68 8.35
N GLY A 394 5.88 13.20 8.61
CA GLY A 394 5.26 13.16 9.94
C GLY A 394 5.06 11.73 10.43
N GLN A 395 4.49 10.87 9.61
CA GLN A 395 4.30 9.47 9.94
C GLN A 395 5.61 8.73 10.19
N ALA A 396 6.65 9.00 9.39
CA ALA A 396 7.96 8.38 9.56
C ALA A 396 8.64 8.84 10.85
N GLY A 397 8.49 10.12 11.23
CA GLY A 397 8.94 10.66 12.51
C GLY A 397 8.24 9.98 13.68
N TYR A 398 6.91 9.93 13.66
CA TYR A 398 6.12 9.25 14.66
C TYR A 398 6.51 7.77 14.82
N LYS A 399 6.70 7.04 13.72
CA LYS A 399 7.16 5.64 13.74
C LYS A 399 8.53 5.48 14.37
N ALA A 400 9.47 6.39 14.08
CA ALA A 400 10.79 6.34 14.70
C ALA A 400 10.71 6.44 16.22
N HIS A 401 9.87 7.34 16.76
CA HIS A 401 9.64 7.44 18.19
C HIS A 401 8.99 6.18 18.78
N LEU A 402 8.02 5.57 18.08
CA LEU A 402 7.44 4.31 18.50
C LEU A 402 8.48 3.20 18.58
N ILE A 403 9.32 3.03 17.55
CA ILE A 403 10.38 2.02 17.53
C ILE A 403 11.33 2.24 18.73
N ILE A 404 11.81 3.48 18.93
CA ILE A 404 12.72 3.81 20.03
C ILE A 404 12.07 3.54 21.40
N SER A 405 10.79 3.89 21.57
CA SER A 405 10.09 3.65 22.83
C SER A 405 9.84 2.18 23.15
N GLN A 406 9.80 1.31 22.15
CA GLN A 406 9.63 -0.14 22.30
C GLN A 406 10.95 -0.86 22.53
N THR A 407 12.07 -0.22 22.17
CA THR A 407 13.42 -0.77 22.30
C THR A 407 14.15 -0.24 23.54
N ALA A 408 13.67 0.83 24.17
CA ALA A 408 14.19 1.37 25.44
C ALA A 408 13.55 0.67 26.64
#